data_28a072437f487281030a065ea0b2ff9f
#
_entry.id   28a072437f487281030a065ea0b2ff9f
#
_cell.length_a   1.000
_cell.length_b   1.000
_cell.length_c   1.000
_cell.angle_alpha   90.00
_cell.angle_beta   90.00
_cell.angle_gamma   90.00
#
_symmetry.space_group_name_H-M   'P 1'
#
loop_
_entity.id
_entity.type
_entity.pdbx_description
1 polymer ?
#
loop_
_entity_poly.entity_id
_entity_poly.type
_entity_poly.pdbx_seq_one_letter_code
_entity_poly.pdbx_strand_id
1 'polypeptide(L)'
;SIENSMRNLNTRNFELKGNLSSVTGNLESALAERNEARSLKDRLTKQVADLKNTITNLNETEKNVVARLTRKTSDEISNLEIFINRTGLKAGKLVAKMEKETAGKGQGGPFVELQPDAEPGEFLKASISNLDNRVARLQNLKNLVAIMPLVAPMDYFSISSHFGKRKDPINRRWAMHY
;
A
#
# COMPACT_ATOMS: atom_id res chain seq x y z
N SER A 1 -87.32 -15.46 -22.62
CA SER A 1 -87.54 -16.78 -23.05
C SER A 1 -86.17 -17.49 -23.31
N ILE A 2 -86.19 -18.79 -23.51
CA ILE A 2 -85.01 -19.67 -23.57
C ILE A 2 -83.97 -19.22 -24.63
N GLU A 3 -84.36 -18.74 -25.79
CA GLU A 3 -83.45 -18.20 -26.82
C GLU A 3 -82.58 -17.02 -26.36
N ASN A 4 -83.18 -16.11 -25.60
CA ASN A 4 -82.38 -14.96 -25.03
C ASN A 4 -81.38 -15.40 -23.97
N SER A 5 -81.76 -16.42 -23.19
CA SER A 5 -80.82 -17.01 -22.22
C SER A 5 -79.67 -17.76 -22.94
N MET A 6 -79.92 -18.48 -23.99
CA MET A 6 -78.88 -19.15 -24.79
C MET A 6 -77.93 -18.16 -25.48
N ARG A 7 -78.43 -17.07 -26.03
CA ARG A 7 -77.57 -16.02 -26.61
C ARG A 7 -76.68 -15.38 -25.55
N ASN A 8 -77.21 -15.05 -24.36
CA ASN A 8 -76.48 -14.48 -23.27
C ASN A 8 -75.37 -15.43 -22.75
N LEU A 9 -75.69 -16.72 -22.63
CA LEU A 9 -74.70 -17.75 -22.25
C LEU A 9 -73.59 -17.91 -23.32
N ASN A 10 -73.94 -17.84 -24.62
CA ASN A 10 -72.93 -17.90 -25.69
C ASN A 10 -72.00 -16.67 -25.66
N THR A 11 -72.56 -15.47 -25.50
CA THR A 11 -71.76 -14.24 -25.39
C THR A 11 -70.86 -14.32 -24.21
N ARG A 12 -71.29 -14.70 -23.02
CA ARG A 12 -70.46 -14.89 -21.81
C ARG A 12 -69.37 -15.96 -22.00
N ASN A 13 -69.71 -17.08 -22.67
CA ASN A 13 -68.72 -18.09 -22.98
C ASN A 13 -67.63 -17.58 -23.91
N PHE A 14 -67.93 -16.77 -24.88
CA PHE A 14 -66.97 -16.15 -25.78
C PHE A 14 -66.10 -15.13 -25.04
N GLU A 15 -66.67 -14.27 -24.20
CA GLU A 15 -65.93 -13.32 -23.35
C GLU A 15 -64.99 -14.03 -22.34
N LEU A 16 -65.50 -15.09 -21.71
CA LEU A 16 -64.72 -15.88 -20.78
C LEU A 16 -63.52 -16.57 -21.48
N LYS A 17 -63.71 -17.11 -22.67
CA LYS A 17 -62.62 -17.69 -23.47
C LYS A 17 -61.58 -16.63 -23.87
N GLY A 18 -62.04 -15.44 -24.27
CA GLY A 18 -61.16 -14.31 -24.58
C GLY A 18 -60.33 -13.88 -23.37
N ASN A 19 -60.96 -13.70 -22.20
CA ASN A 19 -60.31 -13.36 -20.97
C ASN A 19 -59.31 -14.45 -20.53
N LEU A 20 -59.70 -15.72 -20.65
CA LEU A 20 -58.81 -16.84 -20.32
C LEU A 20 -57.56 -16.84 -21.20
N SER A 21 -57.70 -16.63 -22.50
CA SER A 21 -56.59 -16.55 -23.44
C SER A 21 -55.66 -15.38 -23.11
N SER A 22 -56.21 -14.21 -22.78
CA SER A 22 -55.45 -13.04 -22.39
C SER A 22 -54.69 -13.27 -21.07
N VAL A 23 -55.32 -13.83 -20.04
CA VAL A 23 -54.69 -14.17 -18.77
C VAL A 23 -53.58 -15.20 -18.95
N THR A 24 -53.80 -16.20 -19.78
CA THR A 24 -52.79 -17.22 -20.09
C THR A 24 -51.57 -16.59 -20.77
N GLY A 25 -51.77 -15.73 -21.76
CA GLY A 25 -50.66 -15.02 -22.41
C GLY A 25 -49.88 -14.09 -21.47
N ASN A 26 -50.59 -13.36 -20.60
CA ASN A 26 -49.96 -12.53 -19.58
C ASN A 26 -49.17 -13.36 -18.58
N LEU A 27 -49.68 -14.53 -18.18
CA LEU A 27 -48.97 -15.44 -17.27
C LEU A 27 -47.69 -16.00 -17.90
N GLU A 28 -47.75 -16.40 -19.18
CA GLU A 28 -46.56 -16.89 -19.91
C GLU A 28 -45.50 -15.80 -20.02
N SER A 29 -45.87 -14.56 -20.35
CA SER A 29 -44.95 -13.42 -20.39
C SER A 29 -44.34 -13.16 -19.03
N ALA A 30 -45.14 -13.12 -17.96
CA ALA A 30 -44.63 -12.90 -16.60
C ALA A 30 -43.69 -14.03 -16.12
N LEU A 31 -43.96 -15.27 -16.53
CA LEU A 31 -43.10 -16.41 -16.25
C LEU A 31 -41.74 -16.30 -16.99
N ALA A 32 -41.78 -15.86 -18.25
CA ALA A 32 -40.57 -15.64 -19.05
C ALA A 32 -39.72 -14.52 -18.43
N GLU A 33 -40.32 -13.37 -18.13
CA GLU A 33 -39.62 -12.25 -17.45
C GLU A 33 -39.04 -12.66 -16.10
N ARG A 34 -39.81 -13.41 -15.31
CA ARG A 34 -39.31 -13.93 -14.01
C ARG A 34 -38.10 -14.85 -14.20
N ASN A 35 -38.10 -15.72 -15.17
CA ASN A 35 -37.00 -16.66 -15.42
C ASN A 35 -35.78 -15.93 -15.92
N GLU A 36 -35.92 -14.92 -16.76
CA GLU A 36 -34.84 -14.05 -17.20
C GLU A 36 -34.26 -13.26 -16.04
N ALA A 37 -35.08 -12.64 -15.19
CA ALA A 37 -34.65 -11.92 -14.01
C ALA A 37 -33.88 -12.82 -13.01
N ARG A 38 -34.33 -14.08 -12.83
CA ARG A 38 -33.59 -15.06 -12.02
C ARG A 38 -32.23 -15.39 -12.60
N SER A 39 -32.16 -15.68 -13.88
CA SER A 39 -30.90 -15.95 -14.58
C SER A 39 -29.93 -14.78 -14.48
N LEU A 40 -30.42 -13.56 -14.65
CA LEU A 40 -29.61 -12.35 -14.48
C LEU A 40 -29.12 -12.19 -13.03
N LYS A 41 -30.00 -12.38 -12.05
CA LYS A 41 -29.64 -12.35 -10.64
C LYS A 41 -28.53 -13.35 -10.30
N ASP A 42 -28.65 -14.60 -10.77
CA ASP A 42 -27.64 -15.64 -10.49
C ASP A 42 -26.30 -15.29 -11.12
N ARG A 43 -26.32 -14.75 -12.34
CA ARG A 43 -25.12 -14.26 -13.04
C ARG A 43 -24.44 -13.11 -12.28
N LEU A 44 -25.24 -12.11 -11.88
CA LEU A 44 -24.72 -10.98 -11.10
C LEU A 44 -24.18 -11.41 -9.74
N THR A 45 -24.86 -12.32 -9.05
CA THR A 45 -24.39 -12.87 -7.77
C THR A 45 -23.02 -13.54 -7.93
N LYS A 46 -22.84 -14.30 -8.99
CA LYS A 46 -21.54 -14.93 -9.30
C LYS A 46 -20.47 -13.88 -9.60
N GLN A 47 -20.78 -12.90 -10.42
CA GLN A 47 -19.82 -11.81 -10.72
C GLN A 47 -19.41 -11.04 -9.47
N VAL A 48 -20.34 -10.74 -8.55
CA VAL A 48 -20.04 -10.07 -7.28
C VAL A 48 -19.12 -10.94 -6.42
N ALA A 49 -19.34 -12.25 -6.36
CA ALA A 49 -18.48 -13.17 -5.63
C ALA A 49 -17.05 -13.21 -6.22
N ASP A 50 -16.93 -13.30 -7.54
CA ASP A 50 -15.65 -13.32 -8.25
C ASP A 50 -14.89 -12.01 -8.06
N LEU A 51 -15.57 -10.87 -8.14
CA LEU A 51 -14.98 -9.55 -7.89
C LEU A 51 -14.49 -9.41 -6.44
N LYS A 52 -15.27 -9.86 -5.46
CA LYS A 52 -14.85 -9.86 -4.05
C LYS A 52 -13.59 -10.69 -3.84
N ASN A 53 -13.53 -11.87 -4.41
CA ASN A 53 -12.33 -12.73 -4.32
C ASN A 53 -11.12 -12.04 -4.98
N THR A 54 -11.31 -11.40 -6.13
CA THR A 54 -10.25 -10.66 -6.82
C THR A 54 -9.73 -9.51 -5.97
N ILE A 55 -10.62 -8.71 -5.37
CA ILE A 55 -10.25 -7.60 -4.47
C ILE A 55 -9.47 -8.12 -3.26
N THR A 56 -9.93 -9.22 -2.63
CA THR A 56 -9.23 -9.82 -1.50
C THR A 56 -7.82 -10.26 -1.87
N ASN A 57 -7.67 -10.96 -2.99
CA ASN A 57 -6.36 -11.42 -3.47
C ASN A 57 -5.42 -10.25 -3.83
N LEU A 58 -5.94 -9.19 -4.44
CA LEU A 58 -5.16 -7.99 -4.73
C LEU A 58 -4.68 -7.33 -3.44
N ASN A 59 -5.56 -7.12 -2.46
CA ASN A 59 -5.19 -6.53 -1.17
C ASN A 59 -4.12 -7.34 -0.43
N GLU A 60 -4.21 -8.68 -0.46
CA GLU A 60 -3.18 -9.54 0.13
C GLU A 60 -1.84 -9.43 -0.61
N THR A 61 -1.88 -9.41 -1.94
CA THR A 61 -0.68 -9.26 -2.76
C THR A 61 -0.01 -7.92 -2.50
N GLU A 62 -0.77 -6.83 -2.47
CA GLU A 62 -0.28 -5.48 -2.16
C GLU A 62 0.38 -5.42 -0.77
N LYS A 63 -0.29 -5.95 0.26
CA LYS A 63 0.28 -6.04 1.62
C LYS A 63 1.62 -6.79 1.63
N ASN A 64 1.68 -7.92 0.95
CA ASN A 64 2.88 -8.74 0.89
C ASN A 64 4.04 -8.03 0.17
N VAL A 65 3.76 -7.31 -0.92
CA VAL A 65 4.76 -6.54 -1.66
C VAL A 65 5.29 -5.40 -0.81
N VAL A 66 4.41 -4.60 -0.19
CA VAL A 66 4.80 -3.48 0.68
C VAL A 66 5.61 -3.98 1.88
N ALA A 67 5.17 -5.06 2.53
CA ALA A 67 5.89 -5.65 3.67
C ALA A 67 7.29 -6.12 3.28
N ARG A 68 7.44 -6.76 2.11
CA ARG A 68 8.74 -7.22 1.59
C ARG A 68 9.67 -6.06 1.28
N LEU A 69 9.16 -5.00 0.62
CA LEU A 69 9.95 -3.80 0.32
C LEU A 69 10.37 -3.08 1.60
N THR A 70 9.46 -2.91 2.55
CA THR A 70 9.74 -2.30 3.85
C THR A 70 10.82 -3.07 4.61
N ARG A 71 10.76 -4.40 4.64
CA ARG A 71 11.77 -5.24 5.27
C ARG A 71 13.13 -5.06 4.60
N LYS A 72 13.19 -5.20 3.28
CA LYS A 72 14.43 -5.04 2.51
C LYS A 72 15.06 -3.67 2.74
N THR A 73 14.27 -2.60 2.69
CA THR A 73 14.76 -1.23 2.92
C THR A 73 15.26 -1.08 4.36
N SER A 74 14.59 -1.67 5.36
CA SER A 74 15.03 -1.65 6.75
C SER A 74 16.36 -2.38 6.96
N ASP A 75 16.53 -3.53 6.32
CA ASP A 75 17.78 -4.31 6.41
C ASP A 75 18.95 -3.52 5.79
N GLU A 76 18.75 -2.87 4.65
CA GLU A 76 19.76 -2.02 4.02
C GLU A 76 20.11 -0.80 4.91
N ILE A 77 19.11 -0.13 5.50
CA ILE A 77 19.32 0.96 6.46
C ILE A 77 20.18 0.48 7.63
N SER A 78 19.79 -0.64 8.25
CA SER A 78 20.53 -1.19 9.40
C SER A 78 21.97 -1.53 9.04
N ASN A 79 22.21 -2.13 7.89
CA ASN A 79 23.55 -2.45 7.42
C ASN A 79 24.41 -1.21 7.22
N LEU A 80 23.86 -0.16 6.61
CA LEU A 80 24.58 1.11 6.43
C LEU A 80 24.83 1.83 7.77
N GLU A 81 23.87 1.83 8.69
CA GLU A 81 24.05 2.40 10.02
C GLU A 81 25.15 1.67 10.82
N ILE A 82 25.16 0.33 10.78
CA ILE A 82 26.23 -0.47 11.39
C ILE A 82 27.59 -0.12 10.77
N PHE A 83 27.63 -0.05 9.43
CA PHE A 83 28.85 0.31 8.71
C PHE A 83 29.38 1.69 9.13
N ILE A 84 28.53 2.72 9.11
CA ILE A 84 28.89 4.08 9.53
C ILE A 84 29.33 4.11 10.99
N ASN A 85 28.62 3.44 11.89
CA ASN A 85 28.98 3.41 13.31
C ASN A 85 30.34 2.73 13.56
N ARG A 86 30.74 1.75 12.74
CA ARG A 86 32.06 1.12 12.81
C ARG A 86 33.22 2.08 12.46
N THR A 87 32.95 3.13 11.70
CA THR A 87 33.95 4.18 11.41
C THR A 87 34.14 5.18 12.57
N GLY A 88 33.46 5.00 13.72
CA GLY A 88 33.45 5.90 14.85
C GLY A 88 32.49 7.08 14.75
N LEU A 89 31.78 7.20 13.64
CA LEU A 89 30.75 8.22 13.42
C LEU A 89 29.39 7.73 13.96
N LYS A 90 28.54 8.66 14.40
CA LYS A 90 27.20 8.36 14.87
C LYS A 90 26.19 8.60 13.71
N ALA A 91 25.83 7.55 13.00
CA ALA A 91 24.93 7.61 11.85
C ALA A 91 23.66 8.44 12.12
N GLY A 92 22.98 8.18 13.25
CA GLY A 92 21.75 8.91 13.61
C GLY A 92 21.93 10.42 13.78
N LYS A 93 23.07 10.89 14.32
CA LYS A 93 23.33 12.33 14.45
C LYS A 93 23.62 12.99 13.11
N LEU A 94 24.31 12.29 12.23
CA LEU A 94 24.68 12.79 10.91
C LEU A 94 23.45 12.88 10.01
N VAL A 95 22.60 11.85 9.99
CA VAL A 95 21.34 11.84 9.24
C VAL A 95 20.42 12.95 9.76
N ALA A 96 20.24 13.08 11.08
CA ALA A 96 19.42 14.16 11.65
C ALA A 96 19.92 15.57 11.30
N LYS A 97 21.24 15.75 11.13
CA LYS A 97 21.81 17.02 10.66
C LYS A 97 21.48 17.26 9.19
N MET A 98 21.66 16.26 8.34
CA MET A 98 21.31 16.35 6.91
C MET A 98 19.81 16.59 6.71
N GLU A 99 18.95 15.91 7.47
CA GLU A 99 17.50 16.09 7.42
C GLU A 99 17.09 17.52 7.81
N LYS A 100 17.75 18.13 8.79
CA LYS A 100 17.53 19.55 9.15
C LYS A 100 17.98 20.52 8.05
N GLU A 101 19.08 20.24 7.38
CA GLU A 101 19.59 21.05 6.28
C GLU A 101 18.73 20.91 5.00
N THR A 102 18.08 19.76 4.82
CA THR A 102 17.16 19.51 3.71
C THR A 102 15.69 19.79 4.03
N ALA A 103 15.35 20.07 5.29
CA ALA A 103 13.97 20.30 5.76
C ALA A 103 13.23 21.49 5.12
N GLY A 104 13.86 22.21 4.20
CA GLY A 104 13.23 23.25 3.35
C GLY A 104 12.74 22.73 1.99
N LYS A 105 13.00 21.48 1.62
CA LYS A 105 12.64 20.91 0.32
C LYS A 105 11.74 19.70 0.49
N GLY A 106 10.41 19.95 0.58
CA GLY A 106 9.35 18.97 0.37
C GLY A 106 9.54 17.62 1.09
N GLN A 107 9.32 17.56 2.39
CA GLN A 107 9.24 16.30 3.12
C GLN A 107 7.81 15.75 3.06
N GLY A 108 7.71 14.42 3.01
CA GLY A 108 6.45 13.68 2.98
C GLY A 108 5.45 14.15 4.03
N GLY A 109 4.17 14.01 3.71
CA GLY A 109 3.06 14.48 4.51
C GLY A 109 3.05 13.98 5.95
N PRO A 110 2.20 14.56 6.81
CA PRO A 110 2.13 14.22 8.22
C PRO A 110 1.79 12.73 8.42
N PHE A 111 2.33 12.15 9.50
CA PHE A 111 1.97 10.80 9.94
C PHE A 111 0.46 10.73 10.15
N VAL A 112 -0.21 9.87 9.39
CA VAL A 112 -1.64 9.57 9.55
C VAL A 112 -1.75 8.24 10.28
N GLU A 113 -2.26 8.28 11.51
CA GLU A 113 -2.53 7.08 12.30
C GLU A 113 -3.69 6.29 11.66
N LEU A 114 -3.47 5.01 11.42
CA LEU A 114 -4.48 4.12 10.86
C LEU A 114 -5.56 3.82 11.88
N GLN A 115 -6.79 4.23 11.58
CA GLN A 115 -7.96 3.78 12.34
C GLN A 115 -8.35 2.36 11.91
N PRO A 116 -8.84 1.50 12.85
CA PRO A 116 -9.21 0.12 12.54
C PRO A 116 -10.26 -0.06 11.44
N ASP A 117 -11.07 0.96 11.20
CA ASP A 117 -12.17 0.99 10.22
C ASP A 117 -11.81 1.74 8.93
N ALA A 118 -10.52 2.01 8.69
CA ALA A 118 -10.07 2.72 7.49
C ALA A 118 -10.41 1.94 6.21
N GLU A 119 -10.87 2.64 5.18
CA GLU A 119 -11.15 2.04 3.87
C GLU A 119 -9.90 1.34 3.31
N PRO A 120 -10.05 0.24 2.53
CA PRO A 120 -8.91 -0.55 2.04
C PRO A 120 -7.81 0.26 1.36
N GLY A 121 -8.14 1.36 0.66
CA GLY A 121 -7.19 2.25 0.02
C GLY A 121 -6.37 3.13 0.96
N GLU A 122 -6.87 3.44 2.15
CA GLU A 122 -6.15 4.27 3.13
C GLU A 122 -4.98 3.53 3.77
N PHE A 123 -5.16 2.23 4.06
CA PHE A 123 -4.07 1.39 4.55
C PHE A 123 -2.88 1.36 3.58
N LEU A 124 -3.16 1.16 2.31
CA LEU A 124 -2.12 1.13 1.28
C LEU A 124 -1.42 2.48 1.17
N LYS A 125 -2.16 3.58 1.14
CA LYS A 125 -1.64 4.94 1.08
C LYS A 125 -0.71 5.26 2.26
N ALA A 126 -1.10 4.92 3.49
CA ALA A 126 -0.26 5.10 4.68
C ALA A 126 0.99 4.22 4.65
N SER A 127 0.86 2.98 4.17
CA SER A 127 1.98 2.05 4.05
C SER A 127 2.99 2.49 2.99
N ILE A 128 2.55 3.03 1.87
CA ILE A 128 3.40 3.61 0.82
C ILE A 128 4.11 4.85 1.36
N SER A 129 3.42 5.76 2.05
CA SER A 129 4.05 6.95 2.66
C SER A 129 5.14 6.58 3.66
N ASN A 130 4.93 5.54 4.47
CA ASN A 130 5.96 5.02 5.38
C ASN A 130 7.16 4.46 4.61
N LEU A 131 6.93 3.74 3.52
CA LEU A 131 7.98 3.21 2.67
C LEU A 131 8.80 4.33 2.02
N ASP A 132 8.14 5.38 1.52
CA ASP A 132 8.80 6.55 0.93
C ASP A 132 9.74 7.24 1.93
N ASN A 133 9.30 7.43 3.18
CA ASN A 133 10.16 7.97 4.24
C ASN A 133 11.39 7.10 4.50
N ARG A 134 11.25 5.77 4.46
CA ARG A 134 12.38 4.83 4.63
C ARG A 134 13.32 4.88 3.44
N VAL A 135 12.80 4.99 2.22
CA VAL A 135 13.61 5.13 1.00
C VAL A 135 14.40 6.44 1.03
N ALA A 136 13.79 7.54 1.44
CA ALA A 136 14.47 8.83 1.62
C ALA A 136 15.61 8.72 2.64
N ARG A 137 15.37 8.08 3.81
CA ARG A 137 16.40 7.82 4.79
C ARG A 137 17.55 6.96 4.24
N LEU A 138 17.23 5.90 3.51
CA LEU A 138 18.23 5.05 2.85
C LEU A 138 19.08 5.85 1.86
N GLN A 139 18.47 6.73 1.09
CA GLN A 139 19.19 7.59 0.14
C GLN A 139 20.12 8.56 0.86
N ASN A 140 19.68 9.17 1.98
CA ASN A 140 20.52 10.04 2.81
C ASN A 140 21.73 9.28 3.37
N LEU A 141 21.53 8.04 3.83
CA LEU A 141 22.66 7.20 4.30
C LEU A 141 23.63 6.84 3.17
N LYS A 142 23.13 6.51 1.98
CA LYS A 142 23.96 6.23 0.80
C LYS A 142 24.79 7.47 0.40
N ASN A 143 24.16 8.62 0.37
CA ASN A 143 24.84 9.89 0.08
C ASN A 143 25.93 10.18 1.14
N LEU A 144 25.63 9.95 2.43
CA LEU A 144 26.60 10.11 3.50
C LEU A 144 27.83 9.21 3.29
N VAL A 145 27.62 7.91 3.01
CA VAL A 145 28.72 6.97 2.74
C VAL A 145 29.55 7.40 1.53
N ALA A 146 28.91 7.92 0.48
CA ALA A 146 29.60 8.36 -0.73
C ALA A 146 30.58 9.54 -0.51
N ILE A 147 30.31 10.41 0.47
CA ILE A 147 31.18 11.55 0.81
C ILE A 147 32.19 11.23 1.92
N MET A 148 32.11 10.04 2.55
CA MET A 148 33.04 9.65 3.60
C MET A 148 34.40 9.26 3.01
N PRO A 149 35.52 9.76 3.57
CA PRO A 149 36.87 9.33 3.18
C PRO A 149 37.15 7.94 3.79
N LEU A 150 36.75 6.88 3.08
CA LEU A 150 36.84 5.49 3.53
C LEU A 150 38.17 4.81 3.20
N VAL A 151 39.03 5.48 2.42
CA VAL A 151 40.34 4.98 2.01
C VAL A 151 41.41 5.92 2.54
N ALA A 152 42.55 5.36 2.95
CA ALA A 152 43.70 6.16 3.31
C ALA A 152 44.13 7.04 2.12
N PRO A 153 44.47 8.33 2.36
CA PRO A 153 44.82 9.26 1.27
C PRO A 153 46.17 8.91 0.59
N MET A 154 46.93 7.98 1.16
CA MET A 154 48.21 7.51 0.66
C MET A 154 48.33 6.00 0.84
N ASP A 155 48.94 5.33 -0.14
CA ASP A 155 49.15 3.87 -0.10
C ASP A 155 50.23 3.45 0.90
N TYR A 156 51.22 4.32 1.14
CA TYR A 156 52.30 4.08 2.06
C TYR A 156 52.42 5.23 3.03
N PHE A 157 52.16 4.96 4.31
CA PHE A 157 52.39 5.93 5.39
C PHE A 157 52.80 5.23 6.69
N SER A 158 53.58 5.92 7.51
CA SER A 158 53.85 5.51 8.86
C SER A 158 53.30 6.55 9.84
N ILE A 159 52.64 6.07 10.89
CA ILE A 159 52.12 6.96 11.92
C ILE A 159 53.28 7.30 12.87
N SER A 160 53.81 8.51 12.75
CA SER A 160 54.88 9.00 13.62
C SER A 160 54.38 9.36 15.03
N SER A 161 53.10 9.68 15.19
CA SER A 161 52.48 9.97 16.47
C SER A 161 50.95 9.80 16.42
N HIS A 162 50.41 9.14 17.42
CA HIS A 162 48.95 8.97 17.54
C HIS A 162 48.28 10.27 18.04
N PHE A 163 47.03 10.44 17.65
CA PHE A 163 46.15 11.50 18.16
C PHE A 163 45.91 11.32 19.66
N GLY A 164 45.83 12.43 20.39
CA GLY A 164 45.53 12.43 21.80
C GLY A 164 46.68 12.91 22.71
N LYS A 165 46.62 12.55 23.98
CA LYS A 165 47.58 13.00 25.00
C LYS A 165 48.94 12.30 24.85
N ARG A 166 50.00 13.06 24.65
CA ARG A 166 51.36 12.55 24.55
C ARG A 166 52.38 13.46 25.23
N LYS A 167 53.60 12.98 25.49
CA LYS A 167 54.71 13.82 25.90
C LYS A 167 55.27 14.55 24.69
N ASP A 168 55.38 15.86 24.80
CA ASP A 168 56.06 16.71 23.83
C ASP A 168 57.51 16.29 23.69
N PRO A 169 58.03 16.04 22.49
CA PRO A 169 59.41 15.56 22.28
C PRO A 169 60.47 16.60 22.64
N ILE A 170 60.12 17.89 22.64
CA ILE A 170 61.07 19.00 22.92
C ILE A 170 61.18 19.28 24.44
N ASN A 171 60.04 19.56 25.07
CA ASN A 171 59.96 20.00 26.46
C ASN A 171 59.54 18.89 27.44
N ARG A 172 59.22 17.69 26.98
CA ARG A 172 58.81 16.49 27.74
C ARG A 172 57.54 16.68 28.59
N ARG A 173 56.79 17.77 28.40
CA ARG A 173 55.53 18.01 29.10
C ARG A 173 54.40 17.30 28.41
N TRP A 174 53.34 16.99 29.14
CA TRP A 174 52.13 16.43 28.55
C TRP A 174 51.41 17.48 27.70
N ALA A 175 51.21 17.20 26.45
CA ALA A 175 50.48 18.02 25.49
C ALA A 175 49.38 17.21 24.78
N MET A 176 48.37 17.91 24.30
CA MET A 176 47.34 17.33 23.48
C MET A 176 47.73 17.46 22.01
N HIS A 177 47.72 16.36 21.28
CA HIS A 177 47.93 16.32 19.85
C HIS A 177 46.60 16.23 19.18
N TYR A 178 46.18 17.27 18.48
CA TYR A 178 44.91 17.39 17.74
C TYR A 178 45.09 17.03 16.29
#